data_ed23430a36bf55af3e347e6eabc3a40f
#
_entry.id   ed23430a36bf55af3e347e6eabc3a40f
#
_cell.length_a   1.000
_cell.length_b   1.000
_cell.length_c   1.000
_cell.angle_alpha   90.00
_cell.angle_beta   90.00
_cell.angle_gamma   90.00
#
_symmetry.space_group_name_H-M   'P 1'
#
loop_
_entity.id
_entity.type
_entity.pdbx_description
1 polymer ?
#
loop_
_entity_poly.entity_id
_entity_poly.type
_entity_poly.pdbx_seq_one_letter_code
_entity_poly.pdbx_strand_id
1 'polypeptide(L)'
;MIPKIIHHIWFNFENPGIKSKLPWKYRKQREVLMEMNPEYKFMFWTESNALPLIKEHYSKYYDLFINLKEPIEKVDIFKYMIMHHCGGIYLDVDIISRRPLRKFFRNKKMQYDVILSKENRYIMDKISLSNAVIMSSEGCDFWKDVIQYIFNWTPGYMSLLDNHIYILEKTGPIMLNKLYKANK
;
A
#
# COMPACT_ATOMS: atom_id res chain seq x y z
N MET A 1 -4.67 0.07 17.71
CA MET A 1 -3.64 -1.02 17.74
C MET A 1 -3.53 -1.63 16.35
N ILE A 2 -2.30 -1.90 15.87
CA ILE A 2 -2.07 -2.49 14.54
C ILE A 2 -2.42 -3.98 14.57
N PRO A 3 -3.38 -4.45 13.74
CA PRO A 3 -3.75 -5.85 13.65
C PRO A 3 -2.59 -6.75 13.18
N LYS A 4 -2.57 -7.99 13.64
CA LYS A 4 -1.60 -9.01 13.20
C LYS A 4 -2.00 -9.60 11.85
N ILE A 5 -2.08 -8.77 10.83
CA ILE A 5 -2.41 -9.16 9.46
C ILE A 5 -1.30 -8.64 8.55
N ILE A 6 -0.79 -9.49 7.66
CA ILE A 6 0.18 -9.11 6.63
C ILE A 6 -0.50 -9.19 5.27
N HIS A 7 -0.41 -8.11 4.50
CA HIS A 7 -1.03 -7.96 3.20
C HIS A 7 0.02 -7.92 2.09
N HIS A 8 -0.21 -8.70 1.03
CA HIS A 8 0.47 -8.58 -0.25
C HIS A 8 -0.55 -8.39 -1.35
N ILE A 9 -0.24 -7.57 -2.35
CA ILE A 9 -1.06 -7.34 -3.53
C ILE A 9 -0.30 -7.86 -4.75
N TRP A 10 -1.01 -8.59 -5.63
CA TRP A 10 -0.50 -8.99 -6.92
C TRP A 10 -1.64 -8.99 -7.94
N PHE A 11 -1.72 -7.93 -8.73
CA PHE A 11 -2.70 -7.79 -9.80
C PHE A 11 -2.10 -8.25 -11.12
N ASN A 12 -2.91 -8.91 -11.95
CA ASN A 12 -2.54 -9.31 -13.31
C ASN A 12 -3.22 -8.38 -14.31
N PHE A 13 -2.53 -7.32 -14.68
CA PHE A 13 -3.06 -6.29 -15.55
C PHE A 13 -3.20 -6.73 -17.01
N GLU A 14 -2.42 -7.73 -17.46
CA GLU A 14 -2.45 -8.23 -18.83
C GLU A 14 -3.67 -9.13 -19.09
N ASN A 15 -4.10 -9.87 -18.07
CA ASN A 15 -5.21 -10.81 -18.15
C ASN A 15 -6.08 -10.75 -16.89
N PRO A 16 -6.88 -9.68 -16.73
CA PRO A 16 -7.79 -9.58 -15.58
C PRO A 16 -8.82 -10.72 -15.63
N GLY A 17 -8.85 -11.55 -14.61
CA GLY A 17 -9.70 -12.76 -14.54
C GLY A 17 -8.95 -14.09 -14.60
N ILE A 18 -7.72 -14.13 -15.06
CA ILE A 18 -6.83 -15.28 -14.86
C ILE A 18 -6.26 -15.18 -13.45
N LYS A 19 -6.34 -16.27 -12.66
CA LYS A 19 -5.72 -16.32 -11.33
C LYS A 19 -4.26 -15.87 -11.41
N SER A 20 -3.98 -14.69 -10.90
CA SER A 20 -2.63 -14.11 -10.87
C SER A 20 -1.72 -15.00 -10.05
N LYS A 21 -0.84 -15.73 -10.71
CA LYS A 21 0.18 -16.54 -10.02
C LYS A 21 1.37 -15.66 -9.71
N LEU A 22 1.67 -15.51 -8.43
CA LEU A 22 2.89 -14.84 -7.99
C LEU A 22 4.12 -15.55 -8.59
N PRO A 23 5.06 -14.84 -9.23
CA PRO A 23 6.30 -15.42 -9.73
C PRO A 23 7.04 -16.21 -8.66
N TRP A 24 7.73 -17.29 -9.05
CA TRP A 24 8.39 -18.22 -8.12
C TRP A 24 9.27 -17.52 -7.08
N LYS A 25 10.05 -16.53 -7.49
CA LYS A 25 10.93 -15.74 -6.62
C LYS A 25 10.15 -15.10 -5.46
N TYR A 26 9.07 -14.41 -5.75
CA TYR A 26 8.25 -13.71 -4.74
C TYR A 26 7.42 -14.68 -3.90
N ARG A 27 6.97 -15.79 -4.50
CA ARG A 27 6.29 -16.86 -3.76
C ARG A 27 7.21 -17.45 -2.69
N LYS A 28 8.47 -17.75 -3.03
CA LYS A 28 9.46 -18.27 -2.08
C LYS A 28 9.76 -17.27 -0.94
N GLN A 29 9.89 -15.99 -1.26
CA GLN A 29 10.06 -14.94 -0.25
C GLN A 29 8.87 -14.85 0.70
N ARG A 30 7.65 -14.96 0.16
CA ARG A 30 6.42 -14.96 0.94
C ARG A 30 6.34 -16.19 1.85
N GLU A 31 6.70 -17.38 1.39
CA GLU A 31 6.75 -18.61 2.20
C GLU A 31 7.69 -18.43 3.41
N VAL A 32 8.90 -17.94 3.18
CA VAL A 32 9.87 -17.65 4.26
C VAL A 32 9.33 -16.61 5.26
N LEU A 33 8.65 -15.57 4.77
CA LEU A 33 8.02 -14.58 5.63
C LEU A 33 6.93 -15.21 6.51
N MET A 34 6.11 -16.11 5.95
CA MET A 34 5.06 -16.83 6.68
C MET A 34 5.64 -17.74 7.77
N GLU A 35 6.69 -18.50 7.44
CA GLU A 35 7.41 -19.37 8.39
C GLU A 35 8.00 -18.59 9.56
N MET A 36 8.54 -17.39 9.29
CA MET A 36 9.12 -16.53 10.33
C MET A 36 8.07 -15.84 11.22
N ASN A 37 6.82 -15.75 10.78
CA ASN A 37 5.77 -14.98 11.46
C ASN A 37 4.44 -15.76 11.54
N PRO A 38 4.44 -16.98 12.14
CA PRO A 38 3.27 -17.85 12.16
C PRO A 38 2.09 -17.26 12.97
N GLU A 39 2.35 -16.26 13.82
CA GLU A 39 1.35 -15.57 14.63
C GLU A 39 0.55 -14.51 13.84
N TYR A 40 0.87 -14.28 12.55
CA TYR A 40 0.17 -13.34 11.69
C TYR A 40 -0.78 -14.05 10.73
N LYS A 41 -1.93 -13.45 10.46
CA LYS A 41 -2.80 -13.81 9.33
C LYS A 41 -2.19 -13.23 8.05
N PHE A 42 -2.11 -14.04 6.99
CA PHE A 42 -1.57 -13.60 5.69
C PHE A 42 -2.70 -13.44 4.67
N MET A 43 -2.87 -12.24 4.18
CA MET A 43 -3.82 -11.89 3.11
C MET A 43 -3.07 -11.71 1.80
N PHE A 44 -3.56 -12.37 0.75
CA PHE A 44 -3.05 -12.21 -0.60
C PHE A 44 -4.16 -11.68 -1.48
N TRP A 45 -3.94 -10.50 -2.03
CA TRP A 45 -4.92 -9.75 -2.79
C TRP A 45 -4.64 -9.85 -4.28
N THR A 46 -5.66 -10.27 -5.01
CA THR A 46 -5.73 -10.27 -6.46
C THR A 46 -6.97 -9.48 -6.87
N GLU A 47 -7.15 -9.19 -8.16
CA GLU A 47 -8.34 -8.47 -8.63
C GLU A 47 -9.65 -9.17 -8.21
N SER A 48 -9.63 -10.51 -8.19
CA SER A 48 -10.83 -11.30 -7.88
C SER A 48 -11.39 -11.10 -6.47
N ASN A 49 -10.55 -10.74 -5.49
CA ASN A 49 -10.99 -10.44 -4.12
C ASN A 49 -10.89 -8.96 -3.76
N ALA A 50 -10.11 -8.18 -4.50
CA ALA A 50 -10.02 -6.73 -4.33
C ALA A 50 -11.27 -6.00 -4.84
N LEU A 51 -11.72 -6.32 -6.06
CA LEU A 51 -12.86 -5.63 -6.68
C LEU A 51 -14.17 -5.76 -5.87
N PRO A 52 -14.53 -6.94 -5.32
CA PRO A 52 -15.68 -7.05 -4.42
C PRO A 52 -15.57 -6.16 -3.19
N LEU A 53 -14.39 -6.11 -2.54
CA LEU A 53 -14.16 -5.25 -1.38
C LEU A 53 -14.34 -3.76 -1.74
N ILE A 54 -13.77 -3.32 -2.88
CA ILE A 54 -13.91 -1.93 -3.32
C ILE A 54 -15.39 -1.61 -3.60
N LYS A 55 -16.10 -2.50 -4.28
CA LYS A 55 -17.52 -2.30 -4.61
C LYS A 55 -18.38 -2.20 -3.36
N GLU A 56 -18.10 -2.98 -2.33
CA GLU A 56 -18.86 -3.02 -1.08
C GLU A 56 -18.55 -1.81 -0.18
N HIS A 57 -17.27 -1.50 0.05
CA HIS A 57 -16.87 -0.53 1.07
C HIS A 57 -16.44 0.83 0.51
N TYR A 58 -16.15 0.89 -0.79
CA TYR A 58 -15.66 2.10 -1.49
C TYR A 58 -16.44 2.36 -2.78
N SER A 59 -17.74 2.06 -2.81
CA SER A 59 -18.60 2.08 -4.00
C SER A 59 -18.52 3.39 -4.79
N LYS A 60 -18.43 4.54 -4.11
CA LYS A 60 -18.29 5.86 -4.75
C LYS A 60 -17.02 6.01 -5.59
N TYR A 61 -16.00 5.20 -5.35
CA TYR A 61 -14.73 5.22 -6.08
C TYR A 61 -14.59 4.06 -7.06
N TYR A 62 -15.55 3.13 -7.10
CA TYR A 62 -15.41 1.89 -7.88
C TYR A 62 -15.20 2.16 -9.37
N ASP A 63 -16.07 2.96 -9.98
CA ASP A 63 -15.97 3.29 -11.41
C ASP A 63 -14.71 4.08 -11.74
N LEU A 64 -14.30 4.99 -10.86
CA LEU A 64 -13.04 5.72 -10.99
C LEU A 64 -11.84 4.76 -10.93
N PHE A 65 -11.87 3.80 -9.99
CA PHE A 65 -10.80 2.82 -9.80
C PHE A 65 -10.63 1.90 -11.01
N ILE A 66 -11.71 1.33 -11.55
CA ILE A 66 -11.62 0.43 -12.70
C ILE A 66 -11.11 1.11 -13.96
N ASN A 67 -11.40 2.42 -14.11
CA ASN A 67 -11.02 3.24 -15.26
C ASN A 67 -9.64 3.91 -15.12
N LEU A 68 -8.88 3.65 -14.05
CA LEU A 68 -7.50 4.13 -13.94
C LEU A 68 -6.64 3.56 -15.08
N LYS A 69 -5.84 4.43 -15.68
CA LYS A 69 -5.01 4.07 -16.85
C LYS A 69 -3.77 3.29 -16.45
N GLU A 70 -3.12 3.74 -15.39
CA GLU A 70 -1.86 3.17 -14.95
C GLU A 70 -2.09 2.01 -13.97
N PRO A 71 -1.62 0.81 -14.30
CA PRO A 71 -1.76 -0.36 -13.43
C PRO A 71 -1.25 -0.14 -12.01
N ILE A 72 -0.14 0.55 -11.86
CA ILE A 72 0.47 0.81 -10.56
C ILE A 72 -0.42 1.68 -9.65
N GLU A 73 -1.22 2.59 -10.21
CA GLU A 73 -2.19 3.38 -9.46
C GLU A 73 -3.22 2.49 -8.75
N LYS A 74 -3.67 1.43 -9.44
CA LYS A 74 -4.63 0.46 -8.86
C LYS A 74 -4.03 -0.25 -7.66
N VAL A 75 -2.76 -0.65 -7.74
CA VAL A 75 -2.05 -1.28 -6.62
C VAL A 75 -1.91 -0.29 -5.46
N ASP A 76 -1.44 0.92 -5.73
CA ASP A 76 -1.21 1.93 -4.70
C ASP A 76 -2.51 2.34 -3.99
N ILE A 77 -3.57 2.61 -4.76
CA ILE A 77 -4.86 3.00 -4.18
C ILE A 77 -5.46 1.85 -3.37
N PHE A 78 -5.44 0.63 -3.90
CA PHE A 78 -5.95 -0.51 -3.18
C PHE A 78 -5.17 -0.79 -1.89
N LYS A 79 -3.86 -0.60 -1.90
CA LYS A 79 -3.00 -0.62 -0.71
C LYS A 79 -3.54 0.30 0.41
N TYR A 80 -3.90 1.54 0.07
CA TYR A 80 -4.44 2.49 1.04
C TYR A 80 -5.86 2.12 1.50
N MET A 81 -6.68 1.56 0.60
CA MET A 81 -8.00 1.07 0.96
C MET A 81 -7.93 -0.09 1.97
N ILE A 82 -7.05 -1.08 1.78
CA ILE A 82 -6.90 -2.17 2.76
C ILE A 82 -6.28 -1.71 4.07
N MET A 83 -5.38 -0.71 4.06
CA MET A 83 -4.85 -0.12 5.29
C MET A 83 -5.94 0.61 6.08
N HIS A 84 -6.88 1.27 5.42
CA HIS A 84 -8.05 1.83 6.06
C HIS A 84 -9.01 0.74 6.57
N HIS A 85 -9.37 -0.22 5.70
CA HIS A 85 -10.42 -1.20 5.99
C HIS A 85 -10.01 -2.28 6.98
N CYS A 86 -8.79 -2.81 6.86
CA CYS A 86 -8.29 -3.93 7.64
C CYS A 86 -7.22 -3.53 8.67
N GLY A 87 -6.55 -2.41 8.46
CA GLY A 87 -5.29 -2.14 9.15
C GLY A 87 -4.24 -3.22 8.87
N GLY A 88 -3.29 -3.40 9.80
CA GLY A 88 -2.25 -4.43 9.69
C GLY A 88 -0.97 -3.92 9.06
N ILE A 89 -0.26 -4.79 8.36
CA ILE A 89 1.05 -4.54 7.76
C ILE A 89 0.97 -4.85 6.26
N TYR A 90 1.16 -3.84 5.44
CA TYR A 90 1.37 -4.01 4.01
C TYR A 90 2.86 -4.11 3.70
N LEU A 91 3.22 -5.06 2.86
CA LEU A 91 4.56 -5.22 2.32
C LEU A 91 4.47 -5.42 0.81
N ASP A 92 5.27 -4.69 0.02
CA ASP A 92 5.45 -5.02 -1.39
C ASP A 92 6.02 -6.44 -1.52
N VAL A 93 5.65 -7.17 -2.56
CA VAL A 93 6.02 -8.60 -2.73
C VAL A 93 7.52 -8.85 -2.88
N ASP A 94 8.30 -7.83 -3.22
CA ASP A 94 9.75 -7.86 -3.35
C ASP A 94 10.49 -7.47 -2.06
N ILE A 95 9.77 -7.12 -0.99
CA ILE A 95 10.35 -6.84 0.33
C ILE A 95 10.79 -8.14 0.98
N ILE A 96 12.07 -8.22 1.33
CA ILE A 96 12.67 -9.38 2.00
C ILE A 96 12.79 -9.11 3.49
N SER A 97 12.03 -9.86 4.29
CA SER A 97 12.18 -9.84 5.74
C SER A 97 13.37 -10.72 6.16
N ARG A 98 14.33 -10.13 6.87
CA ARG A 98 15.52 -10.85 7.40
C ARG A 98 15.34 -11.31 8.85
N ARG A 99 14.26 -10.90 9.51
CA ARG A 99 13.96 -11.20 10.92
C ARG A 99 12.46 -11.24 11.15
N PRO A 100 12.00 -12.04 12.14
CA PRO A 100 10.58 -12.02 12.53
C PRO A 100 10.09 -10.61 12.92
N LEU A 101 8.90 -10.23 12.48
CA LEU A 101 8.30 -8.91 12.73
C LEU A 101 8.10 -8.63 14.23
N ARG A 102 7.88 -9.68 15.06
CA ARG A 102 7.81 -9.52 16.52
C ARG A 102 9.05 -8.85 17.13
N LYS A 103 10.23 -8.97 16.50
CA LYS A 103 11.45 -8.27 16.96
C LYS A 103 11.38 -6.76 16.76
N PHE A 104 10.64 -6.30 15.74
CA PHE A 104 10.41 -4.88 15.51
C PHE A 104 9.51 -4.27 16.60
N PHE A 105 8.51 -5.05 17.07
CA PHE A 105 7.53 -4.57 18.05
C PHE A 105 7.94 -4.76 19.51
N ARG A 106 9.02 -5.52 19.80
CA ARG A 106 9.38 -6.01 21.15
C ARG A 106 9.55 -4.92 22.22
N ASN A 107 9.93 -3.70 21.88
CA ASN A 107 10.26 -2.64 22.82
C ASN A 107 9.36 -1.38 22.68
N LYS A 108 8.28 -1.48 21.93
CA LYS A 108 7.45 -0.30 21.67
C LYS A 108 6.04 -0.55 22.19
N LYS A 109 5.64 0.20 23.22
CA LYS A 109 4.23 0.51 23.44
C LYS A 109 3.80 1.36 22.25
N MET A 110 3.41 0.69 21.16
CA MET A 110 3.10 1.36 19.89
C MET A 110 1.72 1.98 20.02
N GLN A 111 1.70 3.28 20.27
CA GLN A 111 0.51 4.14 20.25
C GLN A 111 0.40 4.90 18.91
N TYR A 112 0.95 4.33 17.84
CA TYR A 112 0.88 4.97 16.52
C TYR A 112 -0.22 4.32 15.70
N ASP A 113 -1.06 5.16 15.09
CA ASP A 113 -2.09 4.69 14.14
C ASP A 113 -1.52 4.39 12.78
N VAL A 114 -0.44 5.08 12.38
CA VAL A 114 0.25 4.86 11.10
C VAL A 114 1.75 4.85 11.30
N ILE A 115 2.43 3.87 10.68
CA ILE A 115 3.89 3.81 10.58
C ILE A 115 4.25 3.65 9.11
N LEU A 116 5.08 4.55 8.62
CA LEU A 116 5.60 4.54 7.26
C LEU A 116 7.10 4.31 7.30
N SER A 117 7.61 3.52 6.36
CA SER A 117 9.06 3.36 6.19
C SER A 117 9.67 4.59 5.52
N LYS A 118 10.97 4.79 5.77
CA LYS A 118 11.76 5.82 5.09
C LYS A 118 12.56 5.16 3.98
N GLU A 119 12.63 5.82 2.84
CA GLU A 119 13.62 5.49 1.81
C GLU A 119 14.95 6.17 2.10
N ASN A 120 16.06 5.46 1.83
CA ASN A 120 17.40 6.05 1.89
C ASN A 120 17.72 6.94 0.67
N ARG A 121 16.72 7.24 -0.15
CA ARG A 121 16.86 8.15 -1.29
C ARG A 121 16.42 9.54 -0.87
N TYR A 122 17.29 10.51 -1.13
CA TYR A 122 16.95 11.92 -1.04
C TYR A 122 16.25 12.31 -2.34
N ILE A 123 14.95 12.62 -2.27
CA ILE A 123 14.27 13.33 -3.34
C ILE A 123 14.31 14.80 -2.94
N MET A 124 15.03 15.61 -3.70
CA MET A 124 15.23 17.05 -3.42
C MET A 124 15.79 17.29 -2.01
N ASP A 125 16.85 16.59 -1.62
CA ASP A 125 17.53 16.71 -0.31
C ASP A 125 16.64 16.49 0.92
N LYS A 126 15.50 15.82 0.77
CA LYS A 126 14.59 15.50 1.86
C LYS A 126 14.40 13.99 1.99
N ILE A 127 14.33 13.52 3.23
CA ILE A 127 14.00 12.11 3.52
C ILE A 127 12.64 11.82 2.91
N SER A 128 12.59 10.87 1.97
CA SER A 128 11.35 10.40 1.35
C SER A 128 10.72 9.31 2.21
N LEU A 129 9.41 9.34 2.36
CA LEU A 129 8.66 8.20 2.87
C LEU A 129 8.50 7.19 1.73
N SER A 130 8.51 5.90 2.10
CA SER A 130 8.22 4.81 1.17
C SER A 130 6.81 4.30 1.39
N ASN A 131 6.14 3.90 0.32
CA ASN A 131 4.86 3.19 0.38
C ASN A 131 5.01 1.67 0.21
N ALA A 132 6.24 1.16 0.19
CA ALA A 132 6.52 -0.27 0.09
C ALA A 132 6.29 -1.06 1.40
N VAL A 133 6.39 -0.37 2.55
CA VAL A 133 6.12 -0.92 3.88
C VAL A 133 5.26 0.06 4.66
N ILE A 134 4.05 -0.36 4.96
CA ILE A 134 3.06 0.44 5.68
C ILE A 134 2.50 -0.39 6.82
N MET A 135 2.33 0.24 8.00
CA MET A 135 1.63 -0.38 9.12
C MET A 135 0.55 0.58 9.61
N SER A 136 -0.65 0.06 9.88
CA SER A 136 -1.78 0.89 10.29
C SER A 136 -2.71 0.19 11.27
N SER A 137 -3.34 0.97 12.16
CA SER A 137 -4.56 0.56 12.83
C SER A 137 -5.71 0.51 11.83
N GLU A 138 -6.69 -0.35 12.07
CA GLU A 138 -7.94 -0.41 11.32
C GLU A 138 -8.74 0.89 11.51
N GLY A 139 -9.41 1.34 10.45
CA GLY A 139 -10.28 2.52 10.48
C GLY A 139 -9.54 3.86 10.60
N CYS A 140 -8.23 3.92 10.40
CA CYS A 140 -7.45 5.15 10.54
C CYS A 140 -7.85 6.19 9.49
N ASP A 141 -8.33 7.37 9.95
CA ASP A 141 -8.84 8.43 9.09
C ASP A 141 -7.79 9.01 8.12
N PHE A 142 -6.51 8.93 8.46
CA PHE A 142 -5.43 9.33 7.54
C PHE A 142 -5.58 8.68 6.15
N TRP A 143 -6.00 7.43 6.08
CA TRP A 143 -6.18 6.73 4.80
C TRP A 143 -7.42 7.19 4.04
N LYS A 144 -8.48 7.65 4.73
CA LYS A 144 -9.61 8.32 4.07
C LYS A 144 -9.17 9.57 3.36
N ASP A 145 -8.34 10.39 4.03
CA ASP A 145 -7.80 11.62 3.47
C ASP A 145 -6.90 11.33 2.27
N VAL A 146 -6.05 10.28 2.36
CA VAL A 146 -5.21 9.81 1.25
C VAL A 146 -6.07 9.39 0.04
N ILE A 147 -7.08 8.55 0.25
CA ILE A 147 -7.96 8.07 -0.82
C ILE A 147 -8.73 9.24 -1.44
N GLN A 148 -9.28 10.11 -0.64
CA GLN A 148 -10.01 11.29 -1.12
C GLN A 148 -9.09 12.25 -1.91
N TYR A 149 -7.88 12.47 -1.44
CA TYR A 149 -6.88 13.29 -2.13
C TYR A 149 -6.60 12.73 -3.53
N ILE A 150 -6.34 11.42 -3.64
CA ILE A 150 -6.00 10.78 -4.91
C ILE A 150 -7.10 10.97 -5.96
N PHE A 151 -8.36 10.76 -5.59
CA PHE A 151 -9.47 10.86 -6.54
C PHE A 151 -9.88 12.31 -6.88
N ASN A 152 -9.46 13.28 -6.08
CA ASN A 152 -9.65 14.71 -6.34
C ASN A 152 -8.39 15.39 -6.89
N TRP A 153 -7.29 14.64 -7.05
CA TRP A 153 -6.01 15.19 -7.49
C TRP A 153 -6.02 15.61 -8.95
N THR A 154 -5.42 16.77 -9.21
CA THR A 154 -5.21 17.28 -10.56
C THR A 154 -3.73 17.39 -10.86
N PRO A 155 -3.27 16.98 -12.07
CA PRO A 155 -1.86 17.00 -12.41
C PRO A 155 -1.31 18.42 -12.49
N GLY A 156 -0.11 18.62 -11.93
CA GLY A 156 0.70 19.81 -12.16
C GLY A 156 1.45 19.74 -13.50
N TYR A 157 2.13 20.82 -13.88
CA TYR A 157 2.84 20.90 -15.15
C TYR A 157 3.85 19.76 -15.36
N MET A 158 4.67 19.45 -14.34
CA MET A 158 5.68 18.39 -14.43
C MET A 158 5.04 17.00 -14.56
N SER A 159 3.95 16.75 -13.84
CA SER A 159 3.20 15.48 -13.92
C SER A 159 2.55 15.25 -15.30
N LEU A 160 2.29 16.33 -16.06
CA LEU A 160 1.78 16.21 -17.44
C LEU A 160 2.88 15.82 -18.44
N LEU A 161 4.14 16.10 -18.12
CA LEU A 161 5.28 15.84 -18.98
C LEU A 161 5.98 14.52 -18.68
N ASP A 162 5.87 13.99 -17.45
CA ASP A 162 6.58 12.81 -16.98
C ASP A 162 5.63 11.88 -16.21
N ASN A 163 5.37 10.70 -16.79
CA ASN A 163 4.48 9.70 -16.20
C ASN A 163 5.01 9.16 -14.86
N HIS A 164 6.32 9.13 -14.66
CA HIS A 164 6.88 8.70 -13.39
C HIS A 164 6.60 9.73 -12.29
N ILE A 165 6.78 11.02 -12.58
CA ILE A 165 6.42 12.11 -11.66
C ILE A 165 4.91 12.09 -11.39
N TYR A 166 4.07 11.86 -12.42
CA TYR A 166 2.62 11.71 -12.28
C TYR A 166 2.27 10.67 -11.22
N ILE A 167 2.82 9.46 -11.30
CA ILE A 167 2.56 8.38 -10.33
C ILE A 167 3.04 8.77 -8.92
N LEU A 168 4.26 9.30 -8.81
CA LEU A 168 4.83 9.68 -7.52
C LEU A 168 4.00 10.75 -6.79
N GLU A 169 3.46 11.72 -7.53
CA GLU A 169 2.68 12.83 -6.98
C GLU A 169 1.21 12.47 -6.72
N LYS A 170 0.63 11.56 -7.50
CA LYS A 170 -0.77 11.18 -7.37
C LYS A 170 -0.99 10.08 -6.34
N THR A 171 -0.25 8.97 -6.42
CA THR A 171 -0.45 7.79 -5.57
C THR A 171 0.78 7.36 -4.79
N GLY A 172 1.94 7.83 -5.18
CA GLY A 172 3.22 7.37 -4.68
C GLY A 172 3.76 8.14 -3.45
N PRO A 173 5.05 7.98 -3.19
CA PRO A 173 5.70 8.49 -1.98
C PRO A 173 5.73 10.03 -1.89
N ILE A 174 5.70 10.78 -2.99
CA ILE A 174 5.64 12.26 -2.93
C ILE A 174 4.30 12.70 -2.31
N MET A 175 3.20 12.11 -2.76
CA MET A 175 1.88 12.35 -2.18
C MET A 175 1.85 12.02 -0.69
N LEU A 176 2.35 10.84 -0.29
CA LEU A 176 2.39 10.45 1.13
C LEU A 176 3.20 11.42 1.99
N ASN A 177 4.37 11.88 1.50
CA ASN A 177 5.16 12.89 2.20
C ASN A 177 4.40 14.20 2.42
N LYS A 178 3.65 14.64 1.40
CA LYS A 178 2.82 15.85 1.47
C LYS A 178 1.73 15.73 2.54
N LEU A 179 0.94 14.66 2.46
CA LEU A 179 -0.18 14.44 3.39
C LEU A 179 0.29 14.15 4.81
N TYR A 180 1.33 13.35 4.99
CA TYR A 180 1.90 13.08 6.31
C TYR A 180 2.38 14.34 7.03
N LYS A 181 2.97 15.31 6.29
CA LYS A 181 3.39 16.58 6.86
C LYS A 181 2.22 17.50 7.20
N ALA A 182 1.14 17.44 6.45
CA ALA A 182 -0.06 18.23 6.68
C ALA A 182 -0.86 17.73 7.91
N ASN A 183 -0.69 16.47 8.30
CA ASN A 183 -1.38 15.82 9.43
C ASN A 183 -0.50 15.73 10.71
N LYS A 184 0.61 16.46 10.78
CA LYS A 184 1.44 16.63 11.99
C LYS A 184 1.02 17.85 12.78
#